data_7f4db96de6ea34990fd37bc17cd50fdb
#
_entry.id   7f4db96de6ea34990fd37bc17cd50fdb
#
_cell.length_a   1.000
_cell.length_b   1.000
_cell.length_c   1.000
_cell.angle_alpha   90.00
_cell.angle_beta   90.00
_cell.angle_gamma   90.00
#
_symmetry.space_group_name_H-M   'P 1'
#
loop_
_entity.id
_entity.type
_entity.pdbx_description
1 polymer ?
#
loop_
_entity_poly.entity_id
_entity_poly.type
_entity_poly.pdbx_seq_one_letter_code
_entity_poly.pdbx_strand_id
1 'polypeptide(L)'
;MQNPEIVIIGAAIIDVLAYPVNVKVFETGSYSTEDIHMTTGADALNEATILAKKGRRVQLETVIGQDDAGKFIQAHCDDAGIMVRDACIKKDEKTGMNIVLVEQDGTRSFLTNPHGTLRSLKVEHIQMQFPESAKIVCFASIFVFPKIGPDKLVQIFSQAKMQGKIVCADSW
;
A
#
# COMPACT_ATOMS: atom_id res chain seq x y z
N MET A 1 1.43 -15.12 -18.40
CA MET A 1 1.51 -14.40 -17.11
C MET A 1 2.96 -14.02 -16.88
N GLN A 2 3.24 -12.78 -16.57
CA GLN A 2 4.62 -12.37 -16.26
C GLN A 2 5.00 -12.97 -14.91
N ASN A 3 6.14 -13.65 -14.83
CA ASN A 3 6.64 -14.20 -13.58
C ASN A 3 7.32 -13.09 -12.75
N PRO A 4 6.88 -12.76 -11.54
CA PRO A 4 7.46 -11.69 -10.75
C PRO A 4 8.88 -12.00 -10.30
N GLU A 5 9.74 -10.99 -10.25
CA GLU A 5 11.08 -11.05 -9.66
C GLU A 5 11.10 -10.64 -8.20
N ILE A 6 10.15 -9.77 -7.84
CA ILE A 6 10.05 -9.17 -6.51
C ILE A 6 8.60 -9.30 -6.05
N VAL A 7 8.41 -9.73 -4.81
CA VAL A 7 7.13 -9.67 -4.11
C VAL A 7 7.23 -8.60 -3.03
N ILE A 8 6.31 -7.66 -3.04
CA ILE A 8 6.20 -6.63 -2.00
C ILE A 8 4.92 -6.88 -1.23
N ILE A 9 5.02 -6.91 0.08
CA ILE A 9 3.92 -7.13 1.01
C ILE A 9 3.67 -5.82 1.75
N GLY A 10 2.43 -5.36 1.79
CA GLY A 10 2.06 -4.18 2.56
C GLY A 10 0.79 -3.50 2.09
N ALA A 11 0.58 -2.26 2.52
CA ALA A 11 -0.63 -1.51 2.22
C ALA A 11 -0.62 -0.90 0.81
N ALA A 12 -1.82 -0.75 0.26
CA ALA A 12 -2.11 0.09 -0.89
C ALA A 12 -3.37 0.90 -0.54
N ILE A 13 -3.29 2.22 -0.65
CA ILE A 13 -4.35 3.15 -0.26
C ILE A 13 -4.48 4.30 -1.26
N ILE A 14 -5.48 5.12 -1.03
CA ILE A 14 -5.64 6.41 -1.70
C ILE A 14 -5.26 7.54 -0.74
N ASP A 15 -4.49 8.49 -1.22
CA ASP A 15 -4.25 9.77 -0.58
C ASP A 15 -4.95 10.88 -1.37
N VAL A 16 -5.80 11.67 -0.69
CA VAL A 16 -6.37 12.91 -1.22
C VAL A 16 -5.62 14.07 -0.58
N LEU A 17 -4.79 14.74 -1.37
CA LEU A 17 -3.95 15.84 -0.90
C LEU A 17 -4.66 17.17 -1.13
N ALA A 18 -4.59 18.06 -0.15
CA ALA A 18 -4.98 19.47 -0.27
C ALA A 18 -3.81 20.36 0.12
N TYR A 19 -3.42 21.31 -0.75
CA TYR A 19 -2.27 22.19 -0.57
C TYR A 19 -2.50 23.60 -1.18
N PRO A 20 -2.05 24.68 -0.51
CA PRO A 20 -1.67 24.73 0.89
C PRO A 20 -2.90 24.86 1.79
N VAL A 21 -2.82 24.29 2.99
CA VAL A 21 -3.84 24.48 4.03
C VAL A 21 -3.21 25.06 5.29
N ASN A 22 -4.04 25.65 6.16
CA ASN A 22 -3.64 26.07 7.51
C ASN A 22 -4.83 25.89 8.47
N VAL A 23 -4.64 26.23 9.73
CA VAL A 23 -5.66 26.04 10.79
C VAL A 23 -7.02 26.67 10.47
N LYS A 24 -7.08 27.69 9.62
CA LYS A 24 -8.34 28.34 9.21
C LYS A 24 -9.30 27.40 8.50
N VAL A 25 -8.84 26.28 7.94
CA VAL A 25 -9.71 25.25 7.35
C VAL A 25 -10.75 24.74 8.35
N PHE A 26 -10.44 24.74 9.65
CA PHE A 26 -11.35 24.33 10.72
C PHE A 26 -12.19 25.48 11.29
N GLU A 27 -11.86 26.72 11.00
CA GLU A 27 -12.51 27.92 11.54
C GLU A 27 -13.55 28.52 10.57
N THR A 28 -13.41 28.22 9.28
CA THR A 28 -14.25 28.76 8.21
C THR A 28 -15.11 27.65 7.59
N GLY A 29 -16.33 27.97 7.20
CA GLY A 29 -17.21 27.01 6.53
C GLY A 29 -16.76 26.66 5.11
N SER A 30 -15.83 27.45 4.53
CA SER A 30 -15.21 27.20 3.21
C SER A 30 -13.79 27.76 3.25
N TYR A 31 -12.84 26.99 2.71
CA TYR A 31 -11.44 27.36 2.61
C TYR A 31 -10.93 27.09 1.20
N SER A 32 -10.38 28.11 0.56
CA SER A 32 -9.79 27.97 -0.77
C SER A 32 -8.34 27.53 -0.66
N THR A 33 -7.96 26.52 -1.43
CA THR A 33 -6.60 26.01 -1.56
C THR A 33 -6.20 26.03 -3.03
N GLU A 34 -4.90 25.92 -3.32
CA GLU A 34 -4.39 25.98 -4.69
C GLU A 34 -4.58 24.67 -5.46
N ASP A 35 -4.45 23.54 -4.75
CA ASP A 35 -4.55 22.22 -5.37
C ASP A 35 -5.27 21.22 -4.45
N ILE A 36 -6.09 20.38 -5.07
CA ILE A 36 -6.67 19.18 -4.46
C ILE A 36 -6.59 18.09 -5.50
N HIS A 37 -5.85 17.03 -5.20
CA HIS A 37 -5.77 15.88 -6.08
C HIS A 37 -5.78 14.55 -5.33
N MET A 38 -6.18 13.51 -6.04
CA MET A 38 -6.19 12.13 -5.57
C MET A 38 -5.03 11.36 -6.18
N THR A 39 -4.30 10.62 -5.37
CA THR A 39 -3.20 9.76 -5.80
C THR A 39 -3.20 8.44 -5.03
N THR A 40 -2.41 7.49 -5.49
CA THR A 40 -2.14 6.27 -4.73
C THR A 40 -1.09 6.55 -3.66
N GLY A 41 -1.17 5.81 -2.55
CA GLY A 41 -0.27 5.96 -1.39
C GLY A 41 0.04 4.64 -0.70
N ALA A 42 0.73 4.72 0.40
CA ALA A 42 1.38 3.70 1.21
C ALA A 42 2.68 3.15 0.61
N ASP A 43 3.60 2.78 1.51
CA ASP A 43 4.99 2.46 1.15
C ASP A 43 5.07 1.27 0.19
N ALA A 44 4.35 0.19 0.43
CA ALA A 44 4.38 -0.99 -0.44
C ALA A 44 3.97 -0.67 -1.90
N LEU A 45 2.93 0.13 -2.10
CA LEU A 45 2.50 0.53 -3.44
C LEU A 45 3.49 1.51 -4.08
N ASN A 46 4.06 2.43 -3.30
CA ASN A 46 5.09 3.35 -3.77
C ASN A 46 6.35 2.60 -4.20
N GLU A 47 6.84 1.66 -3.39
CA GLU A 47 7.98 0.81 -3.73
C GLU A 47 7.71 -0.02 -5.00
N ALA A 48 6.54 -0.67 -5.07
CA ALA A 48 6.12 -1.44 -6.23
C ALA A 48 6.12 -0.58 -7.50
N THR A 49 5.58 0.63 -7.41
CA THR A 49 5.51 1.58 -8.53
C THR A 49 6.90 2.02 -8.98
N ILE A 50 7.79 2.36 -8.05
CA ILE A 50 9.16 2.77 -8.38
C ILE A 50 9.92 1.63 -9.05
N LEU A 51 9.82 0.41 -8.52
CA LEU A 51 10.50 -0.75 -9.07
C LEU A 51 9.95 -1.13 -10.45
N ALA A 52 8.64 -1.10 -10.63
CA ALA A 52 8.00 -1.36 -11.92
C ALA A 52 8.45 -0.33 -12.98
N LYS A 53 8.48 0.97 -12.64
CA LYS A 53 9.01 2.03 -13.51
C LYS A 53 10.49 1.84 -13.87
N LYS A 54 11.25 1.11 -13.03
CA LYS A 54 12.64 0.71 -13.31
C LYS A 54 12.73 -0.60 -14.11
N GLY A 55 11.62 -1.09 -14.66
CA GLY A 55 11.56 -2.29 -15.49
C GLY A 55 11.61 -3.61 -14.71
N ARG A 56 11.35 -3.60 -13.40
CA ARG A 56 11.26 -4.81 -12.60
C ARG A 56 9.85 -5.39 -12.62
N ARG A 57 9.75 -6.71 -12.66
CA ARG A 57 8.46 -7.41 -12.55
C ARG A 57 8.10 -7.58 -11.09
N VAL A 58 7.10 -6.85 -10.64
CA VAL A 58 6.70 -6.78 -9.23
C VAL A 58 5.31 -7.38 -9.04
N GLN A 59 5.16 -8.18 -7.98
CA GLN A 59 3.87 -8.59 -7.44
C GLN A 59 3.64 -7.88 -6.11
N LEU A 60 2.47 -7.28 -5.96
CA LEU A 60 2.04 -6.63 -4.71
C LEU A 60 1.06 -7.55 -3.96
N GLU A 61 1.41 -7.93 -2.75
CA GLU A 61 0.57 -8.64 -1.79
C GLU A 61 -0.03 -7.61 -0.82
N THR A 62 -1.30 -7.33 -0.99
CA THR A 62 -2.01 -6.28 -0.26
C THR A 62 -3.46 -6.69 -0.01
N VAL A 63 -4.24 -5.79 0.56
CA VAL A 63 -5.70 -5.89 0.63
C VAL A 63 -6.30 -4.58 0.15
N ILE A 64 -7.17 -4.65 -0.85
CA ILE A 64 -7.96 -3.53 -1.34
C ILE A 64 -9.43 -3.94 -1.43
N GLY A 65 -10.32 -2.96 -1.28
CA GLY A 65 -11.76 -3.18 -1.44
C GLY A 65 -12.19 -3.30 -2.90
N GLN A 66 -13.36 -3.86 -3.13
CA GLN A 66 -14.01 -3.86 -4.44
C GLN A 66 -14.86 -2.57 -4.63
N ASP A 67 -14.34 -1.44 -4.20
CA ASP A 67 -14.94 -0.11 -4.29
C ASP A 67 -14.22 0.78 -5.32
N ASP A 68 -14.68 2.02 -5.49
CA ASP A 68 -14.10 2.90 -6.50
C ASP A 68 -12.66 3.30 -6.18
N ALA A 69 -12.31 3.42 -4.90
CA ALA A 69 -10.93 3.63 -4.47
C ALA A 69 -10.04 2.42 -4.81
N GLY A 70 -10.55 1.20 -4.61
CA GLY A 70 -9.86 -0.03 -4.99
C GLY A 70 -9.68 -0.16 -6.51
N LYS A 71 -10.69 0.23 -7.30
CA LYS A 71 -10.58 0.28 -8.77
C LYS A 71 -9.51 1.28 -9.23
N PHE A 72 -9.40 2.43 -8.55
CA PHE A 72 -8.35 3.41 -8.85
C PHE A 72 -6.96 2.83 -8.61
N ILE A 73 -6.76 2.10 -7.49
CA ILE A 73 -5.49 1.41 -7.22
C ILE A 73 -5.23 0.32 -8.27
N GLN A 74 -6.23 -0.47 -8.65
CA GLN A 74 -6.08 -1.51 -9.67
C GLN A 74 -5.66 -0.91 -11.00
N ALA A 75 -6.33 0.16 -11.46
CA ALA A 75 -5.96 0.86 -12.68
C ALA A 75 -4.51 1.37 -12.65
N HIS A 76 -4.09 1.95 -11.52
CA HIS A 76 -2.69 2.35 -11.33
C HIS A 76 -1.72 1.17 -11.42
N CYS A 77 -2.06 0.03 -10.81
CA CYS A 77 -1.21 -1.16 -10.86
C CYS A 77 -1.13 -1.73 -12.28
N ASP A 78 -2.25 -1.78 -13.01
CA ASP A 78 -2.31 -2.24 -14.40
C ASP A 78 -1.45 -1.34 -15.31
N ASP A 79 -1.58 -0.03 -15.19
CA ASP A 79 -0.82 0.96 -15.96
C ASP A 79 0.70 0.87 -15.66
N ALA A 80 1.07 0.60 -14.42
CA ALA A 80 2.45 0.44 -14.00
C ALA A 80 3.01 -0.97 -14.27
N GLY A 81 2.18 -1.94 -14.66
CA GLY A 81 2.59 -3.33 -14.84
C GLY A 81 2.86 -4.08 -13.53
N ILE A 82 2.24 -3.66 -12.43
CA ILE A 82 2.31 -4.31 -11.11
C ILE A 82 1.26 -5.42 -11.05
N MET A 83 1.67 -6.62 -10.70
CA MET A 83 0.74 -7.74 -10.54
C MET A 83 0.07 -7.67 -9.17
N VAL A 84 -1.28 -7.65 -9.17
CA VAL A 84 -2.10 -7.79 -7.98
C VAL A 84 -2.99 -9.02 -8.17
N ARG A 85 -2.98 -9.94 -7.22
CA ARG A 85 -3.81 -11.15 -7.31
C ARG A 85 -5.28 -10.82 -7.00
N ASP A 86 -6.21 -11.49 -7.67
CA ASP A 86 -7.67 -11.37 -7.37
C ASP A 86 -7.97 -11.61 -5.89
N ALA A 87 -7.20 -12.51 -5.25
CA ALA A 87 -7.33 -12.78 -3.82
C ALA A 87 -7.03 -11.58 -2.90
N CYS A 88 -6.35 -10.55 -3.41
CA CYS A 88 -6.08 -9.31 -2.69
C CYS A 88 -7.30 -8.35 -2.71
N ILE A 89 -8.26 -8.58 -3.62
CA ILE A 89 -9.44 -7.73 -3.78
C ILE A 89 -10.59 -8.31 -2.96
N LYS A 90 -11.09 -7.55 -1.98
CA LYS A 90 -12.09 -8.00 -1.02
C LYS A 90 -13.41 -7.27 -1.19
N LYS A 91 -14.49 -8.03 -1.37
CA LYS A 91 -15.83 -7.49 -1.59
C LYS A 91 -16.38 -6.75 -0.37
N ASP A 92 -16.05 -7.25 0.82
CA ASP A 92 -16.61 -6.75 2.09
C ASP A 92 -15.65 -5.80 2.83
N GLU A 93 -14.54 -5.41 2.22
CA GLU A 93 -13.58 -4.46 2.77
C GLU A 93 -13.71 -3.10 2.08
N LYS A 94 -13.40 -2.04 2.83
CA LYS A 94 -13.30 -0.68 2.30
C LYS A 94 -11.84 -0.33 2.06
N THR A 95 -11.52 0.12 0.87
CA THR A 95 -10.14 0.57 0.56
C THR A 95 -9.71 1.68 1.51
N GLY A 96 -8.49 1.57 2.01
CA GLY A 96 -7.89 2.59 2.88
C GLY A 96 -7.76 3.92 2.16
N MET A 97 -8.14 5.00 2.83
CA MET A 97 -8.02 6.35 2.30
C MET A 97 -7.52 7.30 3.39
N ASN A 98 -6.65 8.21 3.01
CA ASN A 98 -6.28 9.36 3.81
C ASN A 98 -6.73 10.66 3.12
N ILE A 99 -7.03 11.66 3.92
CA ILE A 99 -6.98 13.06 3.50
C ILE A 99 -5.68 13.63 4.07
N VAL A 100 -4.84 14.19 3.21
CA VAL A 100 -3.54 14.74 3.58
C VAL A 100 -3.60 16.24 3.44
N LEU A 101 -3.60 16.93 4.56
CA LEU A 101 -3.55 18.38 4.64
C LEU A 101 -2.09 18.81 4.66
N VAL A 102 -1.65 19.53 3.65
CA VAL A 102 -0.26 19.94 3.48
C VAL A 102 -0.14 21.44 3.70
N GLU A 103 0.67 21.87 4.65
CA GLU A 103 0.93 23.29 4.91
C GLU A 103 1.94 23.87 3.93
N GLN A 104 2.07 25.20 3.91
CA GLN A 104 2.96 25.92 3.00
C GLN A 104 4.42 25.49 3.12
N ASP A 105 4.88 25.10 4.31
CA ASP A 105 6.22 24.62 4.59
C ASP A 105 6.44 23.12 4.29
N GLY A 106 5.38 22.43 3.82
CA GLY A 106 5.40 20.99 3.55
C GLY A 106 5.02 20.10 4.75
N THR A 107 4.73 20.67 5.92
CA THR A 107 4.19 19.94 7.07
C THR A 107 2.87 19.26 6.70
N ARG A 108 2.68 18.01 7.13
CA ARG A 108 1.52 17.19 6.76
C ARG A 108 0.73 16.76 7.97
N SER A 109 -0.59 16.85 7.85
CA SER A 109 -1.57 16.29 8.79
C SER A 109 -2.45 15.28 8.07
N PHE A 110 -2.69 14.12 8.70
CA PHE A 110 -3.41 13.02 8.09
C PHE A 110 -4.74 12.77 8.79
N LEU A 111 -5.81 12.68 8.00
CA LEU A 111 -7.08 12.12 8.43
C LEU A 111 -7.20 10.73 7.82
N THR A 112 -7.10 9.70 8.64
CA THR A 112 -7.08 8.30 8.19
C THR A 112 -8.37 7.61 8.56
N ASN A 113 -8.97 6.87 7.62
CA ASN A 113 -10.09 5.98 7.93
C ASN A 113 -9.57 4.74 8.70
N PRO A 114 -9.90 4.59 9.99
CA PRO A 114 -9.40 3.48 10.80
C PRO A 114 -9.99 2.12 10.43
N HIS A 115 -11.09 2.10 9.67
CA HIS A 115 -11.81 0.88 9.25
C HIS A 115 -11.51 0.47 7.80
N GLY A 116 -10.58 1.16 7.14
CA GLY A 116 -10.14 0.81 5.79
C GLY A 116 -9.08 -0.28 5.75
N THR A 117 -8.75 -0.74 4.54
CA THR A 117 -7.79 -1.84 4.31
C THR A 117 -6.36 -1.53 4.73
N LEU A 118 -6.01 -0.27 5.01
CA LEU A 118 -4.67 0.11 5.49
C LEU A 118 -4.17 -0.79 6.63
N ARG A 119 -5.07 -1.20 7.54
CA ARG A 119 -4.72 -2.00 8.73
C ARG A 119 -5.37 -3.39 8.73
N SER A 120 -5.97 -3.81 7.62
CA SER A 120 -6.70 -5.08 7.56
C SER A 120 -5.84 -6.26 7.11
N LEU A 121 -4.61 -6.02 6.63
CA LEU A 121 -3.71 -7.07 6.17
C LEU A 121 -3.46 -8.13 7.24
N LYS A 122 -3.59 -9.40 6.83
CA LYS A 122 -3.34 -10.59 7.66
C LYS A 122 -2.52 -11.59 6.86
N VAL A 123 -1.97 -12.60 7.55
CA VAL A 123 -1.17 -13.66 6.90
C VAL A 123 -1.97 -14.42 5.83
N GLU A 124 -3.26 -14.65 6.07
CA GLU A 124 -4.14 -15.35 5.11
C GLU A 124 -4.34 -14.59 3.78
N HIS A 125 -4.01 -13.29 3.74
CA HIS A 125 -4.07 -12.49 2.52
C HIS A 125 -2.78 -12.61 1.69
N ILE A 126 -1.71 -13.12 2.28
CA ILE A 126 -0.38 -13.22 1.67
C ILE A 126 -0.22 -14.60 1.05
N GLN A 127 0.24 -14.66 -0.19
CA GLN A 127 0.60 -15.92 -0.83
C GLN A 127 1.90 -16.46 -0.24
N MET A 128 1.80 -17.35 0.76
CA MET A 128 2.97 -17.90 1.47
C MET A 128 3.80 -18.86 0.60
N GLN A 129 3.22 -19.44 -0.46
CA GLN A 129 3.98 -20.11 -1.53
C GLN A 129 4.37 -19.04 -2.56
N PHE A 130 5.51 -18.40 -2.32
CA PHE A 130 6.02 -17.35 -3.20
C PHE A 130 6.33 -17.88 -4.60
N PRO A 131 6.14 -17.08 -5.68
CA PRO A 131 6.49 -17.51 -7.03
C PRO A 131 7.95 -17.96 -7.13
N GLU A 132 8.22 -19.04 -7.87
CA GLU A 132 9.60 -19.54 -8.04
C GLU A 132 10.52 -18.48 -8.64
N SER A 133 10.00 -17.69 -9.58
CA SER A 133 10.74 -16.59 -10.22
C SER A 133 11.09 -15.45 -9.29
N ALA A 134 10.38 -15.28 -8.17
CA ALA A 134 10.67 -14.24 -7.22
C ALA A 134 11.99 -14.51 -6.50
N LYS A 135 12.86 -13.54 -6.50
CA LYS A 135 14.17 -13.58 -5.80
C LYS A 135 14.11 -12.85 -4.47
N ILE A 136 13.26 -11.84 -4.37
CA ILE A 136 13.17 -10.93 -3.22
C ILE A 136 11.73 -10.93 -2.72
N VAL A 137 11.57 -10.97 -1.41
CA VAL A 137 10.33 -10.70 -0.69
C VAL A 137 10.59 -9.53 0.25
N CYS A 138 9.92 -8.41 0.01
CA CYS A 138 10.00 -7.21 0.83
C CYS A 138 8.70 -7.02 1.60
N PHE A 139 8.78 -6.68 2.88
CA PHE A 139 7.62 -6.29 3.68
C PHE A 139 7.77 -4.82 4.07
N ALA A 140 6.94 -3.97 3.49
CA ALA A 140 6.97 -2.54 3.72
C ALA A 140 6.19 -2.15 4.98
N SER A 141 6.75 -1.21 5.79
CA SER A 141 6.12 -0.66 6.99
C SER A 141 5.64 -1.75 7.97
N ILE A 142 6.53 -2.65 8.38
CA ILE A 142 6.20 -3.88 9.14
C ILE A 142 5.42 -3.64 10.45
N PHE A 143 5.50 -2.44 11.05
CA PHE A 143 4.87 -2.14 12.34
C PHE A 143 3.48 -1.49 12.23
N VAL A 144 2.97 -1.21 11.02
CA VAL A 144 1.66 -0.56 10.86
C VAL A 144 0.48 -1.54 10.81
N PHE A 145 0.74 -2.85 10.82
CA PHE A 145 -0.28 -3.88 10.67
C PHE A 145 -0.63 -4.54 12.00
N PRO A 146 -1.72 -4.13 12.68
CA PRO A 146 -2.04 -4.63 14.02
C PRO A 146 -2.41 -6.12 14.06
N LYS A 147 -2.73 -6.72 12.90
CA LYS A 147 -3.08 -8.13 12.78
C LYS A 147 -1.88 -9.03 12.42
N ILE A 148 -0.69 -8.43 12.23
CA ILE A 148 0.57 -9.12 11.94
C ILE A 148 1.57 -8.77 13.05
N GLY A 149 1.52 -9.54 14.15
CA GLY A 149 2.48 -9.40 15.23
C GLY A 149 3.82 -10.10 14.93
N PRO A 150 4.79 -10.02 15.87
CA PRO A 150 6.14 -10.56 15.67
C PRO A 150 6.16 -12.02 15.20
N ASP A 151 5.36 -12.90 15.81
CA ASP A 151 5.30 -14.32 15.42
C ASP A 151 4.88 -14.52 13.97
N LYS A 152 3.95 -13.68 13.48
CA LYS A 152 3.48 -13.71 12.11
C LYS A 152 4.53 -13.19 11.13
N LEU A 153 5.28 -12.15 11.52
CA LEU A 153 6.43 -11.67 10.75
C LEU A 153 7.49 -12.74 10.64
N VAL A 154 7.83 -13.40 11.75
CA VAL A 154 8.78 -14.54 11.75
C VAL A 154 8.28 -15.66 10.84
N GLN A 155 6.98 -15.99 10.85
CA GLN A 155 6.39 -16.98 9.98
C GLN A 155 6.58 -16.61 8.50
N ILE A 156 6.26 -15.36 8.10
CA ILE A 156 6.37 -14.87 6.71
C ILE A 156 7.83 -14.91 6.26
N PHE A 157 8.74 -14.38 7.07
CA PHE A 157 10.16 -14.30 6.72
C PHE A 157 10.85 -15.66 6.68
N SER A 158 10.52 -16.54 7.63
CA SER A 158 11.03 -17.92 7.62
C SER A 158 10.56 -18.67 6.40
N GLN A 159 9.29 -18.54 6.02
CA GLN A 159 8.73 -19.16 4.84
C GLN A 159 9.43 -18.66 3.55
N ALA A 160 9.68 -17.36 3.43
CA ALA A 160 10.41 -16.79 2.32
C ALA A 160 11.86 -17.33 2.26
N LYS A 161 12.55 -17.36 3.40
CA LYS A 161 13.93 -17.89 3.49
C LYS A 161 14.02 -19.39 3.15
N MET A 162 13.06 -20.20 3.63
CA MET A 162 13.02 -21.64 3.29
C MET A 162 12.84 -21.88 1.78
N GLN A 163 12.19 -20.95 1.07
CA GLN A 163 12.04 -20.96 -0.39
C GLN A 163 13.22 -20.27 -1.12
N GLY A 164 14.33 -19.99 -0.41
CA GLY A 164 15.54 -19.41 -0.99
C GLY A 164 15.43 -17.94 -1.38
N LYS A 165 14.46 -17.21 -0.84
CA LYS A 165 14.26 -15.78 -1.16
C LYS A 165 15.15 -14.89 -0.30
N ILE A 166 15.60 -13.76 -0.86
CA ILE A 166 16.16 -12.65 -0.11
C ILE A 166 15.00 -11.94 0.58
N VAL A 167 15.14 -11.68 1.87
CA VAL A 167 14.11 -11.00 2.66
C VAL A 167 14.56 -9.58 2.98
N CYS A 168 13.71 -8.62 2.68
CA CYS A 168 13.86 -7.21 3.03
C CYS A 168 12.67 -6.78 3.87
N ALA A 169 12.88 -5.81 4.73
CA ALA A 169 11.82 -5.15 5.47
C ALA A 169 12.21 -3.71 5.75
N ASP A 170 11.25 -2.84 5.77
CA ASP A 170 11.40 -1.50 6.31
C ASP A 170 10.51 -1.29 7.54
N SER A 171 10.88 -0.31 8.31
CA SER A 171 10.10 0.18 9.44
C SER A 171 9.98 1.68 9.31
N TRP A 172 8.82 2.13 9.09
CA TRP A 172 8.53 3.56 9.19
C TRP A 172 8.41 3.99 10.62
#